data_9c2214bdffcbce05b5a18f33ad1506a0
#
_entry.id   9c2214bdffcbce05b5a18f33ad1506a0
#
_cell.length_a   1.000
_cell.length_b   1.000
_cell.length_c   1.000
_cell.angle_alpha   90.00
_cell.angle_beta   90.00
_cell.angle_gamma   90.00
#
_symmetry.space_group_name_H-M   'P 1'
#
loop_
_entity.id
_entity.type
_entity.pdbx_description
1 polymer ?
#
loop_
_entity_poly.entity_id
_entity_poly.type
_entity_poly.pdbx_seq_one_letter_code
_entity_poly.pdbx_strand_id
1 'polypeptide(L)'
;ILSGLVGSEMCIRDRGGAVVQWLRDGLRAIPSSSEVQSLAESVPDSGGVMMVPAFTGLGAPYWKPEARGTITGLTRGTTIAHIARAALESIAYQSAALLQAMSRDATAAGGAPVSELRVDGGACVNDLLMQFQADLLGIPVVRPAVIETTALGAAYLAGLSCGVYSSTAELSKLWRADRRFVPTLGSARAQELMAKWEHAVRQTTAE
;
A
#
# COMPACT_ATOMS: atom_id res chain seq x y z
N ILE A 1 7.90 3.93 -21.81
CA ILE A 1 8.33 3.33 -20.52
C ILE A 1 7.11 2.88 -19.68
N LEU A 2 5.93 3.41 -19.91
CA LEU A 2 4.74 3.15 -19.06
C LEU A 2 3.88 1.95 -19.51
N SER A 3 4.07 1.39 -20.69
CA SER A 3 3.23 0.31 -21.22
C SER A 3 3.44 -1.06 -20.53
N GLY A 4 4.54 -1.26 -19.80
CA GLY A 4 4.81 -2.50 -19.04
C GLY A 4 4.31 -2.46 -17.58
N LEU A 5 4.02 -1.27 -17.04
CA LEU A 5 3.63 -1.07 -15.65
C LEU A 5 2.11 -1.17 -15.42
N VAL A 6 1.31 -0.91 -16.45
CA VAL A 6 -0.16 -0.81 -16.35
C VAL A 6 -0.81 -2.09 -15.80
N GLY A 7 -0.33 -3.26 -16.18
CA GLY A 7 -0.86 -4.54 -15.67
C GLY A 7 -0.48 -4.82 -14.21
N SER A 8 0.71 -4.39 -13.78
CA SER A 8 1.19 -4.59 -12.41
C SER A 8 0.56 -3.62 -11.43
N GLU A 9 0.32 -2.37 -11.84
CA GLU A 9 -0.36 -1.36 -11.03
C GLU A 9 -1.81 -1.72 -10.74
N MET A 10 -2.55 -2.25 -11.71
CA MET A 10 -3.92 -2.74 -11.49
C MET A 10 -3.97 -3.86 -10.44
N CYS A 11 -3.01 -4.79 -10.45
CA CYS A 11 -2.97 -5.87 -9.46
C CYS A 11 -2.72 -5.37 -8.03
N ILE A 12 -1.95 -4.30 -7.83
CA ILE A 12 -1.70 -3.72 -6.51
C ILE A 12 -2.90 -2.90 -6.05
N ARG A 13 -3.48 -2.13 -6.94
CA ARG A 13 -4.63 -1.26 -6.68
C ARG A 13 -5.85 -2.05 -6.23
N ASP A 14 -6.18 -3.14 -6.91
CA ASP A 14 -7.33 -3.97 -6.57
C ASP A 14 -7.15 -4.76 -5.27
N ARG A 15 -5.91 -4.97 -4.83
CA ARG A 15 -5.62 -5.74 -3.61
C ARG A 15 -5.54 -4.89 -2.35
N GLY A 16 -5.06 -3.65 -2.43
CA GLY A 16 -4.94 -2.78 -1.27
C GLY A 16 -6.29 -2.52 -0.58
N GLY A 17 -7.30 -2.10 -1.34
CA GLY A 17 -8.65 -1.85 -0.80
C GLY A 17 -9.45 -3.10 -0.49
N ALA A 18 -9.17 -4.23 -1.15
CA ALA A 18 -9.94 -5.47 -1.03
C ALA A 18 -9.92 -6.05 0.38
N VAL A 19 -8.83 -5.93 1.12
CA VAL A 19 -8.73 -6.42 2.49
C VAL A 19 -9.65 -5.65 3.45
N VAL A 20 -9.80 -4.35 3.27
CA VAL A 20 -10.71 -3.52 4.08
C VAL A 20 -12.16 -3.81 3.69
N GLN A 21 -12.44 -3.99 2.40
CA GLN A 21 -13.77 -4.43 1.95
C GLN A 21 -14.12 -5.80 2.50
N TRP A 22 -13.18 -6.74 2.54
CA TRP A 22 -13.40 -8.06 3.12
C TRP A 22 -13.67 -7.99 4.63
N LEU A 23 -13.00 -7.13 5.39
CA LEU A 23 -13.32 -6.89 6.80
C LEU A 23 -14.75 -6.38 6.99
N ARG A 24 -15.23 -5.52 6.08
CA ARG A 24 -16.59 -4.98 6.11
C ARG A 24 -17.63 -6.01 5.66
N ASP A 25 -17.46 -6.57 4.49
CA ASP A 25 -18.50 -7.35 3.80
C ASP A 25 -18.41 -8.85 4.13
N GLY A 26 -17.21 -9.39 4.24
CA GLY A 26 -16.95 -10.80 4.52
C GLY A 26 -17.03 -11.13 6.01
N LEU A 27 -16.24 -10.45 6.83
CA LEU A 27 -16.23 -10.66 8.28
C LEU A 27 -17.26 -9.83 9.05
N ARG A 28 -17.81 -8.76 8.44
CA ARG A 28 -18.69 -7.79 9.11
C ARG A 28 -18.07 -7.23 10.39
N ALA A 29 -16.74 -7.08 10.38
CA ALA A 29 -15.96 -6.63 11.52
C ALA A 29 -16.01 -5.10 11.70
N ILE A 30 -16.33 -4.37 10.63
CA ILE A 30 -16.48 -2.92 10.59
C ILE A 30 -17.75 -2.56 9.82
N PRO A 31 -18.52 -1.54 10.24
CA PRO A 31 -19.73 -1.11 9.51
C PRO A 31 -19.42 -0.35 8.25
N SER A 32 -18.26 0.35 8.18
CA SER A 32 -17.82 1.08 6.98
C SER A 32 -16.29 1.03 6.87
N SER A 33 -15.78 1.22 5.65
CA SER A 33 -14.32 1.23 5.42
C SER A 33 -13.62 2.41 6.10
N SER A 34 -14.33 3.50 6.40
CA SER A 34 -13.79 4.66 7.11
C SER A 34 -13.49 4.38 8.58
N GLU A 35 -14.11 3.37 9.18
CA GLU A 35 -13.93 3.03 10.59
C GLU A 35 -12.74 2.10 10.86
N VAL A 36 -12.13 1.56 9.81
CA VAL A 36 -10.99 0.64 9.96
C VAL A 36 -9.82 1.31 10.67
N GLN A 37 -9.58 2.61 10.43
CA GLN A 37 -8.48 3.33 11.07
C GLN A 37 -8.70 3.44 12.58
N SER A 38 -9.84 3.94 13.03
CA SER A 38 -10.14 4.11 14.46
C SER A 38 -10.11 2.77 15.22
N LEU A 39 -10.59 1.69 14.58
CA LEU A 39 -10.51 0.35 15.15
C LEU A 39 -9.06 -0.12 15.27
N ALA A 40 -8.25 0.06 14.23
CA ALA A 40 -6.84 -0.33 14.22
C ALA A 40 -5.97 0.50 15.19
N GLU A 41 -6.33 1.77 15.42
CA GLU A 41 -5.67 2.66 16.38
C GLU A 41 -6.04 2.36 17.85
N SER A 42 -7.10 1.58 18.09
CA SER A 42 -7.50 1.16 19.44
C SER A 42 -6.52 0.16 20.08
N VAL A 43 -5.57 -0.36 19.31
CA VAL A 43 -4.49 -1.24 19.76
C VAL A 43 -3.13 -0.66 19.35
N PRO A 44 -2.07 -0.90 20.13
CA PRO A 44 -0.75 -0.31 19.87
C PRO A 44 -0.09 -0.87 18.59
N ASP A 45 -0.34 -2.15 18.30
CA ASP A 45 0.17 -2.88 17.13
C ASP A 45 -0.75 -4.05 16.76
N SER A 46 -0.36 -4.87 15.80
CA SER A 46 -1.14 -6.04 15.39
C SER A 46 -1.10 -7.23 16.38
N GLY A 47 -0.44 -7.08 17.54
CA GLY A 47 -0.32 -8.15 18.55
C GLY A 47 0.42 -9.40 18.03
N GLY A 48 1.29 -9.23 17.04
CA GLY A 48 2.00 -10.32 16.35
C GLY A 48 1.18 -11.00 15.24
N VAL A 49 -0.03 -10.55 14.98
CA VAL A 49 -0.84 -11.03 13.86
C VAL A 49 -0.25 -10.53 12.55
N MET A 50 -0.02 -11.44 11.62
CA MET A 50 0.35 -11.14 10.23
C MET A 50 -0.78 -11.62 9.30
N MET A 51 -1.15 -10.77 8.36
CA MET A 51 -2.17 -11.07 7.36
C MET A 51 -1.61 -10.96 5.96
N VAL A 52 -1.70 -12.02 5.19
CA VAL A 52 -1.35 -12.04 3.76
C VAL A 52 -2.65 -12.15 2.96
N PRO A 53 -3.18 -11.05 2.40
CA PRO A 53 -4.49 -11.04 1.76
C PRO A 53 -4.42 -11.54 0.31
N ALA A 54 -3.92 -12.74 0.09
CA ALA A 54 -3.79 -13.36 -1.22
C ALA A 54 -5.13 -13.91 -1.73
N PHE A 55 -6.20 -13.10 -1.76
CA PHE A 55 -7.55 -13.55 -2.14
C PHE A 55 -7.63 -14.11 -3.56
N THR A 56 -6.82 -13.59 -4.46
CA THR A 56 -6.71 -14.03 -5.86
C THR A 56 -5.27 -14.44 -6.22
N GLY A 57 -4.52 -14.89 -5.23
CA GLY A 57 -3.10 -15.18 -5.35
C GLY A 57 -2.21 -13.98 -5.03
N LEU A 58 -0.89 -14.17 -5.11
CA LEU A 58 0.12 -13.12 -4.94
C LEU A 58 0.70 -12.75 -6.31
N GLY A 59 0.66 -11.45 -6.65
CA GLY A 59 1.35 -10.88 -7.81
C GLY A 59 2.81 -10.57 -7.51
N ALA A 60 3.34 -9.55 -8.19
CA ALA A 60 4.70 -9.08 -7.96
C ALA A 60 4.95 -8.71 -6.48
N PRO A 61 6.14 -8.96 -5.95
CA PRO A 61 7.27 -9.66 -6.56
C PRO A 61 7.22 -11.19 -6.44
N TYR A 62 6.18 -11.77 -5.83
CA TYR A 62 6.13 -13.19 -5.44
C TYR A 62 5.69 -14.14 -6.57
N TRP A 63 4.75 -13.70 -7.41
CA TRP A 63 4.21 -14.46 -8.55
C TRP A 63 3.70 -15.86 -8.18
N LYS A 64 2.84 -15.93 -7.14
CA LYS A 64 2.21 -17.15 -6.65
C LYS A 64 0.69 -17.09 -6.83
N PRO A 65 0.14 -17.44 -8.02
CA PRO A 65 -1.29 -17.34 -8.31
C PRO A 65 -2.15 -18.30 -7.48
N GLU A 66 -1.56 -19.40 -6.99
CA GLU A 66 -2.25 -20.39 -6.17
C GLU A 66 -2.32 -20.03 -4.68
N ALA A 67 -1.56 -19.02 -4.23
CA ALA A 67 -1.62 -18.57 -2.85
C ALA A 67 -3.04 -18.12 -2.48
N ARG A 68 -3.43 -18.34 -1.23
CA ARG A 68 -4.72 -17.89 -0.67
C ARG A 68 -4.52 -17.11 0.59
N GLY A 69 -5.52 -16.27 0.92
CA GLY A 69 -5.46 -15.40 2.10
C GLY A 69 -5.15 -16.19 3.38
N THR A 70 -4.18 -15.71 4.15
CA THR A 70 -3.69 -16.39 5.36
C THR A 70 -3.57 -15.36 6.50
N ILE A 71 -3.96 -15.78 7.69
CA ILE A 71 -3.75 -15.04 8.94
C ILE A 71 -2.93 -15.93 9.87
N THR A 72 -1.79 -15.41 10.33
CA THR A 72 -0.89 -16.13 11.25
C THR A 72 -0.69 -15.32 12.54
N GLY A 73 -0.12 -15.94 13.57
CA GLY A 73 0.21 -15.26 14.83
C GLY A 73 -0.99 -15.02 15.75
N LEU A 74 -2.12 -15.69 15.54
CA LEU A 74 -3.29 -15.59 16.43
C LEU A 74 -2.98 -16.16 17.81
N THR A 75 -3.37 -15.43 18.84
CA THR A 75 -3.32 -15.86 20.24
C THR A 75 -4.69 -15.71 20.89
N ARG A 76 -4.85 -16.21 22.12
CA ARG A 76 -6.09 -16.01 22.89
C ARG A 76 -6.43 -14.53 23.13
N GLY A 77 -5.43 -13.66 23.13
CA GLY A 77 -5.59 -12.20 23.30
C GLY A 77 -5.89 -11.44 22.02
N THR A 78 -5.88 -12.10 20.87
CA THR A 78 -6.16 -11.45 19.58
C THR A 78 -7.62 -11.02 19.50
N THR A 79 -7.83 -9.77 19.14
CA THR A 79 -9.16 -9.16 18.95
C THR A 79 -9.36 -8.73 17.50
N ILE A 80 -10.57 -8.35 17.14
CA ILE A 80 -10.88 -7.78 15.81
C ILE A 80 -10.02 -6.53 15.52
N ALA A 81 -9.68 -5.73 16.52
CA ALA A 81 -8.81 -4.57 16.37
C ALA A 81 -7.39 -4.95 15.89
N HIS A 82 -6.82 -6.04 16.43
CA HIS A 82 -5.54 -6.58 15.97
C HIS A 82 -5.61 -7.09 14.53
N ILE A 83 -6.72 -7.73 14.16
CA ILE A 83 -6.95 -8.18 12.77
C ILE A 83 -7.09 -6.99 11.82
N ALA A 84 -7.85 -5.96 12.21
CA ALA A 84 -8.00 -4.72 11.43
C ALA A 84 -6.65 -4.00 11.26
N ARG A 85 -5.83 -3.98 12.33
CA ARG A 85 -4.47 -3.43 12.28
C ARG A 85 -3.59 -4.23 11.32
N ALA A 86 -3.57 -5.55 11.43
CA ALA A 86 -2.81 -6.43 10.54
C ALA A 86 -3.27 -6.30 9.07
N ALA A 87 -4.56 -6.10 8.83
CA ALA A 87 -5.10 -5.87 7.49
C ALA A 87 -4.58 -4.55 6.88
N LEU A 88 -4.57 -3.44 7.63
CA LEU A 88 -3.97 -2.19 7.17
C LEU A 88 -2.46 -2.33 6.94
N GLU A 89 -1.76 -2.93 7.89
CA GLU A 89 -0.31 -3.17 7.78
C GLU A 89 0.03 -4.04 6.57
N SER A 90 -0.83 -5.01 6.20
CA SER A 90 -0.63 -5.87 5.04
C SER A 90 -0.55 -5.10 3.71
N ILE A 91 -1.28 -4.00 3.59
CA ILE A 91 -1.23 -3.12 2.41
C ILE A 91 0.16 -2.48 2.30
N ALA A 92 0.67 -1.97 3.43
CA ALA A 92 1.99 -1.35 3.48
C ALA A 92 3.11 -2.37 3.22
N TYR A 93 3.02 -3.59 3.77
CA TYR A 93 3.99 -4.65 3.51
C TYR A 93 4.06 -5.05 2.03
N GLN A 94 2.91 -5.22 1.37
CA GLN A 94 2.86 -5.53 -0.06
C GLN A 94 3.48 -4.40 -0.89
N SER A 95 3.12 -3.16 -0.58
CA SER A 95 3.69 -1.98 -1.25
C SER A 95 5.20 -1.89 -1.04
N ALA A 96 5.69 -2.15 0.18
CA ALA A 96 7.11 -2.13 0.50
C ALA A 96 7.88 -3.23 -0.25
N ALA A 97 7.36 -4.46 -0.28
CA ALA A 97 7.98 -5.56 -1.01
C ALA A 97 8.12 -5.26 -2.51
N LEU A 98 7.06 -4.70 -3.10
CA LEU A 98 7.09 -4.31 -4.51
C LEU A 98 8.08 -3.18 -4.79
N LEU A 99 8.03 -2.09 -4.01
CA LEU A 99 8.91 -0.94 -4.21
C LEU A 99 10.38 -1.28 -3.98
N GLN A 100 10.67 -2.18 -3.03
CA GLN A 100 12.02 -2.71 -2.83
C GLN A 100 12.50 -3.52 -4.06
N ALA A 101 11.63 -4.32 -4.67
CA ALA A 101 11.95 -5.04 -5.91
C ALA A 101 12.19 -4.04 -7.06
N MET A 102 11.29 -3.09 -7.27
CA MET A 102 11.43 -2.04 -8.29
C MET A 102 12.72 -1.21 -8.10
N SER A 103 13.05 -0.85 -6.86
CA SER A 103 14.27 -0.08 -6.55
C SER A 103 15.55 -0.89 -6.83
N ARG A 104 15.54 -2.20 -6.53
CA ARG A 104 16.66 -3.09 -6.91
C ARG A 104 16.83 -3.17 -8.42
N ASP A 105 15.75 -3.37 -9.16
CA ASP A 105 15.77 -3.47 -10.61
C ASP A 105 16.24 -2.15 -11.26
N ALA A 106 15.72 -1.01 -10.78
CA ALA A 106 16.14 0.30 -11.24
C ALA A 106 17.63 0.54 -10.99
N THR A 107 18.13 0.19 -9.80
CA THR A 107 19.56 0.34 -9.46
C THR A 107 20.43 -0.59 -10.30
N ALA A 108 20.01 -1.83 -10.54
CA ALA A 108 20.71 -2.78 -11.39
C ALA A 108 20.78 -2.29 -12.85
N ALA A 109 19.79 -1.52 -13.30
CA ALA A 109 19.78 -0.87 -14.62
C ALA A 109 20.53 0.47 -14.65
N GLY A 110 21.25 0.86 -13.58
CA GLY A 110 22.00 2.12 -13.50
C GLY A 110 21.16 3.35 -13.15
N GLY A 111 19.91 3.15 -12.74
CA GLY A 111 19.02 4.21 -12.28
C GLY A 111 19.23 4.58 -10.80
N ALA A 112 18.64 5.70 -10.38
CA ALA A 112 18.63 6.09 -8.97
C ALA A 112 17.57 5.31 -8.18
N PRO A 113 17.80 5.03 -6.89
CA PRO A 113 16.78 4.44 -6.03
C PRO A 113 15.58 5.38 -5.84
N VAL A 114 14.43 4.81 -5.54
CA VAL A 114 13.22 5.60 -5.24
C VAL A 114 13.45 6.39 -3.95
N SER A 115 13.31 7.72 -4.02
CA SER A 115 13.55 8.65 -2.91
C SER A 115 12.29 9.18 -2.25
N GLU A 116 11.14 9.04 -2.88
CA GLU A 116 9.83 9.50 -2.41
C GLU A 116 8.74 8.64 -3.04
N LEU A 117 7.70 8.30 -2.27
CA LEU A 117 6.50 7.64 -2.78
C LEU A 117 5.33 8.62 -2.79
N ARG A 118 4.73 8.84 -3.96
CA ARG A 118 3.46 9.56 -4.09
C ARG A 118 2.32 8.55 -4.16
N VAL A 119 1.29 8.79 -3.36
CA VAL A 119 0.14 7.90 -3.19
C VAL A 119 -1.14 8.58 -3.64
N ASP A 120 -2.15 7.79 -4.03
CA ASP A 120 -3.46 8.28 -4.41
C ASP A 120 -4.57 7.26 -4.09
N GLY A 121 -5.80 7.63 -4.41
CA GLY A 121 -6.98 6.79 -4.21
C GLY A 121 -7.48 6.76 -2.76
N GLY A 122 -8.60 6.09 -2.54
CA GLY A 122 -9.32 6.12 -1.26
C GLY A 122 -8.53 5.60 -0.05
N ALA A 123 -7.57 4.69 -0.25
CA ALA A 123 -6.76 4.15 0.85
C ALA A 123 -5.76 5.18 1.42
N CYS A 124 -5.34 6.16 0.63
CA CYS A 124 -4.34 7.14 1.05
C CYS A 124 -4.84 8.14 2.10
N VAL A 125 -6.16 8.21 2.35
CA VAL A 125 -6.73 9.04 3.42
C VAL A 125 -6.44 8.47 4.81
N ASN A 126 -6.06 7.20 4.90
CA ASN A 126 -5.74 6.54 6.16
C ASN A 126 -4.32 6.92 6.62
N ASP A 127 -4.24 7.79 7.62
CA ASP A 127 -2.97 8.33 8.12
C ASP A 127 -2.10 7.26 8.78
N LEU A 128 -2.72 6.29 9.46
CA LEU A 128 -2.02 5.16 10.08
C LEU A 128 -1.30 4.31 9.02
N LEU A 129 -2.01 3.99 7.93
CA LEU A 129 -1.45 3.25 6.80
C LEU A 129 -0.31 4.03 6.15
N MET A 130 -0.50 5.33 5.89
CA MET A 130 0.51 6.16 5.23
C MET A 130 1.78 6.31 6.06
N GLN A 131 1.64 6.50 7.37
CA GLN A 131 2.78 6.57 8.28
C GLN A 131 3.53 5.24 8.34
N PHE A 132 2.81 4.13 8.50
CA PHE A 132 3.41 2.81 8.55
C PHE A 132 4.12 2.45 7.24
N GLN A 133 3.57 2.87 6.09
CA GLN A 133 4.19 2.70 4.79
C GLN A 133 5.50 3.50 4.66
N ALA A 134 5.52 4.76 5.12
CA ALA A 134 6.75 5.55 5.18
C ALA A 134 7.80 4.89 6.07
N ASP A 135 7.39 4.39 7.23
CA ASP A 135 8.26 3.72 8.20
C ASP A 135 8.91 2.45 7.64
N LEU A 136 8.14 1.61 6.94
CA LEU A 136 8.67 0.39 6.32
C LEU A 136 9.61 0.66 5.15
N LEU A 137 9.31 1.69 4.35
CA LEU A 137 10.10 2.05 3.17
C LEU A 137 11.37 2.83 3.52
N GLY A 138 11.40 3.52 4.66
CA GLY A 138 12.49 4.42 5.03
C GLY A 138 12.58 5.67 4.14
N ILE A 139 11.53 5.97 3.36
CA ILE A 139 11.42 7.15 2.51
C ILE A 139 10.09 7.87 2.76
N PRO A 140 10.01 9.19 2.46
CA PRO A 140 8.76 9.91 2.60
C PRO A 140 7.65 9.39 1.70
N VAL A 141 6.43 9.33 2.26
CA VAL A 141 5.17 9.11 1.53
C VAL A 141 4.43 10.43 1.44
N VAL A 142 3.98 10.83 0.25
CA VAL A 142 3.34 12.12 0.01
C VAL A 142 1.95 11.91 -0.57
N ARG A 143 0.94 12.39 0.15
CA ARG A 143 -0.45 12.41 -0.27
C ARG A 143 -0.74 13.73 -0.99
N PRO A 144 -1.36 13.72 -2.19
CA PRO A 144 -1.78 14.92 -2.88
C PRO A 144 -3.07 15.49 -2.28
N ALA A 145 -3.31 16.78 -2.51
CA ALA A 145 -4.56 17.46 -2.13
C ALA A 145 -5.78 16.89 -2.90
N VAL A 146 -5.58 16.44 -4.12
CA VAL A 146 -6.60 15.74 -4.92
C VAL A 146 -6.21 14.28 -4.97
N ILE A 147 -6.97 13.43 -4.30
CA ILE A 147 -6.67 12.00 -4.16
C ILE A 147 -7.17 11.15 -5.33
N GLU A 148 -8.09 11.65 -6.14
CA GLU A 148 -8.62 10.96 -7.33
C GLU A 148 -7.76 11.31 -8.57
N THR A 149 -6.48 10.95 -8.53
CA THR A 149 -5.51 11.36 -9.57
C THR A 149 -5.75 10.69 -10.92
N THR A 150 -6.37 9.54 -10.96
CA THR A 150 -6.73 8.87 -12.23
C THR A 150 -7.75 9.69 -13.02
N ALA A 151 -8.83 10.13 -12.37
CA ALA A 151 -9.84 10.99 -13.00
C ALA A 151 -9.26 12.36 -13.37
N LEU A 152 -8.45 12.93 -12.47
CA LEU A 152 -7.77 14.20 -12.71
C LEU A 152 -6.79 14.09 -13.89
N GLY A 153 -6.05 13.00 -14.02
CA GLY A 153 -5.15 12.75 -15.15
C GLY A 153 -5.88 12.70 -16.48
N ALA A 154 -7.03 12.00 -16.53
CA ALA A 154 -7.87 11.97 -17.73
C ALA A 154 -8.38 13.38 -18.11
N ALA A 155 -8.81 14.16 -17.11
CA ALA A 155 -9.25 15.54 -17.32
C ALA A 155 -8.09 16.44 -17.82
N TYR A 156 -6.87 16.26 -17.30
CA TYR A 156 -5.70 16.98 -17.75
C TYR A 156 -5.32 16.65 -19.21
N LEU A 157 -5.38 15.38 -19.59
CA LEU A 157 -5.13 14.96 -20.99
C LEU A 157 -6.17 15.56 -21.95
N ALA A 158 -7.44 15.55 -21.56
CA ALA A 158 -8.50 16.21 -22.33
C ALA A 158 -8.24 17.73 -22.44
N GLY A 159 -7.88 18.38 -21.33
CA GLY A 159 -7.56 19.80 -21.29
C GLY A 159 -6.37 20.18 -22.18
N LEU A 160 -5.32 19.36 -22.23
CA LEU A 160 -4.21 19.54 -23.17
C LEU A 160 -4.68 19.42 -24.63
N SER A 161 -5.52 18.41 -24.93
CA SER A 161 -6.04 18.20 -26.28
C SER A 161 -6.92 19.34 -26.76
N CYS A 162 -7.72 19.95 -25.87
CA CYS A 162 -8.61 21.07 -26.17
C CYS A 162 -7.95 22.44 -26.07
N GLY A 163 -6.66 22.51 -25.73
CA GLY A 163 -5.91 23.78 -25.57
C GLY A 163 -6.24 24.56 -24.28
N VAL A 164 -6.88 23.93 -23.31
CA VAL A 164 -7.11 24.54 -21.97
C VAL A 164 -5.79 24.69 -21.21
N TYR A 165 -4.90 23.72 -21.37
CA TYR A 165 -3.54 23.75 -20.86
C TYR A 165 -2.54 23.73 -22.01
N SER A 166 -1.47 24.51 -21.87
CA SER A 166 -0.46 24.67 -22.93
C SER A 166 0.59 23.56 -22.93
N SER A 167 0.84 22.91 -21.79
CA SER A 167 1.87 21.90 -21.64
C SER A 167 1.75 21.06 -20.36
N THR A 168 2.41 19.91 -20.33
CA THR A 168 2.58 19.10 -19.12
C THR A 168 3.35 19.82 -18.03
N ALA A 169 4.24 20.77 -18.38
CA ALA A 169 4.96 21.60 -17.42
C ALA A 169 4.02 22.57 -16.65
N GLU A 170 2.97 23.05 -17.31
CA GLU A 170 1.91 23.82 -16.65
C GLU A 170 1.15 22.94 -15.67
N LEU A 171 0.73 21.76 -16.08
CA LEU A 171 0.02 20.80 -15.23
C LEU A 171 0.84 20.40 -13.99
N SER A 172 2.14 20.22 -14.15
CA SER A 172 3.02 19.87 -13.02
C SER A 172 3.01 20.91 -11.90
N LYS A 173 2.72 22.18 -12.21
CA LYS A 173 2.62 23.27 -11.22
C LYS A 173 1.30 23.25 -10.44
N LEU A 174 0.29 22.54 -10.93
CA LEU A 174 -1.01 22.40 -10.27
C LEU A 174 -0.99 21.36 -9.17
N TRP A 175 -0.01 20.44 -9.21
CA TRP A 175 0.13 19.41 -8.19
C TRP A 175 0.50 20.02 -6.84
N ARG A 176 -0.24 19.68 -5.80
CA ARG A 176 -0.01 20.15 -4.43
C ARG A 176 -0.06 18.95 -3.48
N ALA A 177 0.91 18.92 -2.56
CA ALA A 177 0.85 17.99 -1.44
C ALA A 177 -0.19 18.45 -0.41
N ASP A 178 -0.99 17.52 0.09
CA ASP A 178 -1.81 17.68 1.29
C ASP A 178 -0.96 17.37 2.53
N ARG A 179 -0.35 16.19 2.56
CA ARG A 179 0.45 15.73 3.70
C ARG A 179 1.66 14.93 3.27
N ARG A 180 2.76 15.13 4.01
CA ARG A 180 4.01 14.37 3.88
C ARG A 180 4.23 13.57 5.16
N PHE A 181 4.32 12.26 5.03
CA PHE A 181 4.64 11.34 6.10
C PHE A 181 6.14 11.01 6.00
N VAL A 182 6.88 11.31 7.05
CA VAL A 182 8.31 11.00 7.12
C VAL A 182 8.54 9.78 7.98
N PRO A 183 9.53 8.92 7.65
CA PRO A 183 9.84 7.76 8.47
C PRO A 183 10.17 8.16 9.91
N THR A 184 9.55 7.49 10.85
CA THR A 184 9.81 7.64 12.30
C THR A 184 10.40 6.38 12.91
N LEU A 185 10.21 5.24 12.24
CA LEU A 185 10.74 3.95 12.67
C LEU A 185 12.20 3.78 12.24
N GLY A 186 13.03 3.28 13.13
CA GLY A 186 14.42 2.96 12.78
C GLY A 186 14.52 1.82 11.77
N SER A 187 15.52 1.89 10.89
CA SER A 187 15.71 0.92 9.78
C SER A 187 15.81 -0.53 10.24
N ALA A 188 16.45 -0.79 11.38
CA ALA A 188 16.54 -2.15 11.95
C ALA A 188 15.16 -2.73 12.29
N ARG A 189 14.27 -1.91 12.85
CA ARG A 189 12.90 -2.34 13.16
C ARG A 189 12.07 -2.55 11.91
N ALA A 190 12.20 -1.69 10.90
CA ALA A 190 11.54 -1.88 9.61
C ALA A 190 11.99 -3.19 8.94
N GLN A 191 13.28 -3.50 8.97
CA GLN A 191 13.81 -4.77 8.45
C GLN A 191 13.27 -5.99 9.21
N GLU A 192 13.19 -5.92 10.54
CA GLU A 192 12.59 -6.99 11.36
C GLU A 192 11.12 -7.25 10.95
N LEU A 193 10.34 -6.19 10.79
CA LEU A 193 8.95 -6.27 10.38
C LEU A 193 8.81 -6.87 8.97
N MET A 194 9.63 -6.44 8.03
CA MET A 194 9.67 -7.02 6.68
C MET A 194 10.08 -8.49 6.69
N ALA A 195 11.02 -8.90 7.56
CA ALA A 195 11.39 -10.30 7.70
C ALA A 195 10.23 -11.17 8.21
N LYS A 196 9.42 -10.65 9.14
CA LYS A 196 8.19 -11.31 9.60
C LYS A 196 7.15 -11.43 8.48
N TRP A 197 6.99 -10.37 7.69
CA TRP A 197 6.13 -10.39 6.51
C TRP A 197 6.58 -11.48 5.52
N GLU A 198 7.84 -11.52 5.16
CA GLU A 198 8.38 -12.52 4.24
C GLU A 198 8.23 -13.95 4.79
N HIS A 199 8.32 -14.13 6.11
CA HIS A 199 8.03 -15.41 6.75
C HIS A 199 6.55 -15.80 6.57
N ALA A 200 5.62 -14.87 6.81
CA ALA A 200 4.18 -15.12 6.61
C ALA A 200 3.84 -15.42 5.15
N VAL A 201 4.47 -14.73 4.19
CA VAL A 201 4.34 -15.03 2.77
C VAL A 201 4.81 -16.47 2.45
N ARG A 202 5.96 -16.89 2.98
CA ARG A 202 6.42 -18.27 2.81
C ARG A 202 5.43 -19.30 3.37
N GLN A 203 4.84 -19.03 4.54
CA GLN A 203 3.80 -19.90 5.12
C GLN A 203 2.54 -19.97 4.22
N THR A 204 2.18 -18.85 3.60
CA THR A 204 1.04 -18.75 2.68
C THR A 204 1.26 -19.51 1.37
N THR A 205 2.52 -19.65 0.96
CA THR A 205 2.92 -20.27 -0.30
C THR A 205 3.53 -21.68 -0.13
N ALA A 206 3.65 -22.17 1.10
CA ALA A 206 4.10 -23.53 1.38
C ALA A 206 3.00 -24.52 0.92
N GLU A 207 3.40 -25.50 0.12
CA GLU A 207 2.62 -26.69 -0.25
C GLU A 207 2.69 -27.74 0.85
#